data_6fbc8a0c131a90ebbb39a1744b1cdf8d
#
_entry.id   6fbc8a0c131a90ebbb39a1744b1cdf8d
#
_cell.length_a   1.000
_cell.length_b   1.000
_cell.length_c   1.000
_cell.angle_alpha   90.00
_cell.angle_beta   90.00
_cell.angle_gamma   90.00
#
_symmetry.space_group_name_H-M   'P 1'
#
loop_
_entity.id
_entity.type
_entity.pdbx_description
1 polymer ?
#
loop_
_entity_poly.entity_id
_entity_poly.type
_entity_poly.pdbx_seq_one_letter_code
_entity_poly.pdbx_strand_id
1 'polypeptide(L)'
;IMKNHKFSKKIYKKAAEKMVRTGGGVLSHPVGLAVHDDGPYRNGPLKVGHVFSVDPQLWVPEENLYLRYEDTIVVTKNGNENFTDFLPSELDDLESLVLEKGILQTLPENKMKWRK
;
A
#
# COMPACT_ATOMS: atom_id res chain seq x y z
N ILE A 1 0.00 -7.41 -16.92
CA ILE A 1 1.38 -7.01 -16.55
C ILE A 1 2.13 -8.23 -16.01
N MET A 2 1.64 -8.91 -14.98
CA MET A 2 2.35 -10.05 -14.33
C MET A 2 2.64 -11.24 -15.26
N LYS A 3 1.77 -11.54 -16.24
CA LYS A 3 1.98 -12.66 -17.18
C LYS A 3 3.22 -12.52 -18.05
N ASN A 4 3.64 -11.29 -18.33
CA ASN A 4 4.77 -10.98 -19.23
C ASN A 4 6.04 -10.56 -18.47
N HIS A 5 6.00 -10.51 -17.14
CA HIS A 5 7.15 -10.13 -16.32
C HIS A 5 8.16 -11.28 -16.23
N LYS A 6 9.43 -10.96 -16.42
CA LYS A 6 10.54 -11.91 -16.24
C LYS A 6 11.04 -11.86 -14.80
N PHE A 7 10.65 -12.83 -14.01
CA PHE A 7 11.13 -12.96 -12.64
C PHE A 7 12.56 -13.51 -12.60
N SER A 8 13.40 -12.94 -11.72
CA SER A 8 14.78 -13.41 -11.52
C SER A 8 14.86 -14.80 -10.89
N LYS A 9 13.88 -15.19 -10.08
CA LYS A 9 13.77 -16.49 -9.43
C LYS A 9 12.40 -17.13 -9.64
N LYS A 10 12.37 -18.46 -9.74
CA LYS A 10 11.11 -19.23 -9.85
C LYS A 10 10.19 -19.04 -8.63
N ILE A 11 10.76 -18.87 -7.42
CA ILE A 11 9.98 -18.65 -6.20
C ILE A 11 9.21 -17.32 -6.26
N TYR A 12 9.80 -16.26 -6.82
CA TYR A 12 9.13 -14.98 -6.99
C TYR A 12 7.96 -15.09 -7.96
N LYS A 13 8.15 -15.79 -9.07
CA LYS A 13 7.06 -16.08 -10.01
C LYS A 13 5.93 -16.84 -9.33
N LYS A 14 6.24 -17.88 -8.56
CA LYS A 14 5.24 -18.68 -7.83
C LYS A 14 4.48 -17.85 -6.80
N ALA A 15 5.18 -16.98 -6.05
CA ALA A 15 4.56 -16.08 -5.08
C ALA A 15 3.62 -15.08 -5.76
N ALA A 16 4.06 -14.48 -6.88
CA ALA A 16 3.25 -13.57 -7.66
C ALA A 16 2.01 -14.24 -8.27
N GLU A 17 2.14 -15.46 -8.81
CA GLU A 17 1.00 -16.24 -9.30
C GLU A 17 0.02 -16.60 -8.17
N LYS A 18 0.52 -16.93 -6.99
CA LYS A 18 -0.30 -17.18 -5.81
C LYS A 18 -1.06 -15.91 -5.41
N MET A 19 -0.41 -14.75 -5.33
CA MET A 19 -1.03 -13.47 -5.02
C MET A 19 -2.22 -13.18 -5.95
N VAL A 20 -2.03 -13.32 -7.27
CA VAL A 20 -3.09 -13.06 -8.26
C VAL A 20 -4.24 -14.05 -8.17
N ARG A 21 -3.94 -15.34 -7.93
CA ARG A 21 -4.93 -16.42 -8.01
C ARG A 21 -5.78 -16.55 -6.75
N THR A 22 -5.21 -16.33 -5.59
CA THR A 22 -5.89 -16.54 -4.31
C THR A 22 -6.41 -15.24 -3.70
N GLY A 23 -6.17 -14.10 -4.36
CA GLY A 23 -6.37 -12.80 -3.75
C GLY A 23 -5.51 -12.63 -2.50
N GLY A 24 -4.37 -13.29 -2.44
CA GLY A 24 -3.45 -13.61 -1.33
C GLY A 24 -3.30 -12.64 -0.20
N GLY A 25 -4.34 -12.24 0.36
CA GLY A 25 -4.57 -11.13 1.23
C GLY A 25 -5.53 -10.16 0.57
N VAL A 26 -5.92 -9.16 1.27
CA VAL A 26 -6.79 -8.11 0.76
C VAL A 26 -5.98 -7.28 -0.24
N LEU A 27 -6.19 -7.51 -1.54
CA LEU A 27 -5.61 -6.67 -2.60
C LEU A 27 -6.24 -5.28 -2.64
N SER A 28 -7.34 -5.08 -1.92
CA SER A 28 -8.09 -3.84 -1.88
C SER A 28 -9.15 -3.89 -0.79
N HIS A 29 -9.34 -2.79 -0.09
CA HIS A 29 -10.40 -2.62 0.91
C HIS A 29 -10.99 -1.21 0.85
N PRO A 30 -12.27 -1.00 1.27
CA PRO A 30 -12.84 0.35 1.39
C PRO A 30 -12.08 1.15 2.44
N VAL A 31 -11.96 2.44 2.19
CA VAL A 31 -11.40 3.43 3.11
C VAL A 31 -12.47 4.47 3.41
N GLY A 32 -12.72 4.71 4.70
CA GLY A 32 -13.70 5.68 5.18
C GLY A 32 -13.34 6.17 6.58
N LEU A 33 -14.27 6.08 7.53
CA LEU A 33 -14.00 6.42 8.92
C LEU A 33 -13.09 5.39 9.60
N ALA A 34 -13.12 4.15 9.14
CA ALA A 34 -12.19 3.10 9.54
C ALA A 34 -11.22 2.77 8.41
N VAL A 35 -10.01 2.32 8.76
CA VAL A 35 -8.98 1.90 7.78
C VAL A 35 -9.47 0.76 6.90
N HIS A 36 -10.13 -0.23 7.49
CA HIS A 36 -10.85 -1.29 6.81
C HIS A 36 -12.34 -1.06 6.99
N ASP A 37 -12.87 -0.08 6.28
CA ASP A 37 -14.29 0.28 6.40
C ASP A 37 -15.17 -0.68 5.60
N ASP A 38 -16.47 -0.63 5.88
CA ASP A 38 -17.45 -1.34 5.08
C ASP A 38 -17.79 -0.56 3.81
N GLY A 39 -18.10 -1.27 2.73
CA GLY A 39 -18.46 -0.61 1.47
C GLY A 39 -18.88 -1.56 0.37
N PRO A 40 -19.85 -1.15 -0.45
CA PRO A 40 -20.47 -1.99 -1.46
C PRO A 40 -19.65 -2.11 -2.77
N TYR A 41 -18.43 -1.56 -2.84
CA TYR A 41 -17.68 -1.49 -4.11
C TYR A 41 -17.34 -2.87 -4.70
N ARG A 42 -17.41 -3.95 -3.89
CA ARG A 42 -17.25 -5.34 -4.37
C ARG A 42 -18.52 -5.92 -5.02
N ASN A 43 -19.65 -5.26 -4.86
CA ASN A 43 -20.96 -5.76 -5.27
C ASN A 43 -21.42 -5.21 -6.63
N GLY A 44 -20.47 -4.91 -7.52
CA GLY A 44 -20.78 -4.40 -8.84
C GLY A 44 -19.67 -3.51 -9.40
N PRO A 45 -19.96 -2.75 -10.45
CA PRO A 45 -18.98 -1.84 -11.03
C PRO A 45 -18.64 -0.71 -10.08
N LEU A 46 -17.38 -0.26 -10.12
CA LEU A 46 -16.94 0.92 -9.40
C LEU A 46 -17.75 2.15 -9.82
N LYS A 47 -18.11 2.98 -8.88
CA LYS A 47 -18.86 4.22 -9.08
C LYS A 47 -18.03 5.43 -8.70
N VAL A 48 -18.31 6.57 -9.32
CA VAL A 48 -17.71 7.85 -8.96
C VAL A 48 -17.93 8.11 -7.46
N GLY A 49 -16.87 8.48 -6.77
CA GLY A 49 -16.85 8.71 -5.32
C GLY A 49 -16.51 7.48 -4.49
N HIS A 50 -16.35 6.29 -5.07
CA HIS A 50 -15.79 5.16 -4.33
C HIS A 50 -14.34 5.45 -3.96
N VAL A 51 -14.00 5.28 -2.69
CA VAL A 51 -12.64 5.38 -2.15
C VAL A 51 -12.22 4.02 -1.60
N PHE A 52 -11.06 3.55 -2.01
CA PHE A 52 -10.54 2.26 -1.58
C PHE A 52 -9.01 2.22 -1.68
N SER A 53 -8.40 1.36 -0.91
CA SER A 53 -6.98 1.05 -1.07
C SER A 53 -6.75 0.10 -2.24
N VAL A 54 -5.61 0.24 -2.89
CA VAL A 54 -4.99 -0.78 -3.74
C VAL A 54 -3.75 -1.26 -3.01
N ASP A 55 -3.81 -2.48 -2.48
CA ASP A 55 -2.89 -3.00 -1.46
C ASP A 55 -2.31 -4.38 -1.86
N PRO A 56 -1.57 -4.47 -2.99
CA PRO A 56 -0.92 -5.71 -3.38
C PRO A 56 0.17 -6.12 -2.41
N GLN A 57 0.16 -7.40 -2.03
CA GLN A 57 1.10 -7.99 -1.10
C GLN A 57 1.81 -9.18 -1.73
N LEU A 58 3.13 -9.17 -1.71
CA LEU A 58 3.96 -10.29 -2.15
C LEU A 58 4.67 -10.90 -0.96
N TRP A 59 4.46 -12.18 -0.73
CA TRP A 59 5.11 -12.92 0.34
C TRP A 59 5.91 -14.09 -0.20
N VAL A 60 7.20 -14.12 0.14
CA VAL A 60 8.16 -15.19 -0.20
C VAL A 60 8.79 -15.69 1.11
N PRO A 61 8.10 -16.59 1.85
CA PRO A 61 8.55 -17.08 3.16
C PRO A 61 9.94 -17.72 3.12
N GLU A 62 10.28 -18.37 2.01
CA GLU A 62 11.57 -19.05 1.81
C GLU A 62 12.77 -18.08 1.88
N GLU A 63 12.53 -16.78 1.68
CA GLU A 63 13.55 -15.73 1.76
C GLU A 63 13.27 -14.72 2.87
N ASN A 64 12.29 -14.96 3.73
CA ASN A 64 11.77 -13.98 4.72
C ASN A 64 11.43 -12.63 4.07
N LEU A 65 10.98 -12.66 2.81
CA LEU A 65 10.66 -11.45 2.05
C LEU A 65 9.15 -11.22 2.06
N TYR A 66 8.77 -10.04 2.52
CA TYR A 66 7.42 -9.51 2.43
C TYR A 66 7.48 -8.11 1.82
N LEU A 67 6.74 -7.90 0.75
CA LEU A 67 6.58 -6.60 0.11
C LEU A 67 5.10 -6.24 0.12
N ARG A 68 4.81 -5.02 0.52
CA ARG A 68 3.49 -4.41 0.47
C ARG A 68 3.62 -3.03 -0.16
N TYR A 69 2.78 -2.76 -1.11
CA TYR A 69 2.63 -1.45 -1.71
C TYR A 69 1.15 -1.07 -1.60
N GLU A 70 0.87 0.12 -1.08
CA GLU A 70 -0.51 0.52 -0.82
C GLU A 70 -0.74 1.96 -1.24
N ASP A 71 -1.75 2.16 -2.06
CA ASP A 71 -2.25 3.47 -2.47
C ASP A 71 -3.72 3.63 -2.11
N THR A 72 -4.13 4.86 -1.83
CA THR A 72 -5.54 5.22 -1.66
C THR A 72 -6.05 5.89 -2.93
N ILE A 73 -7.06 5.27 -3.53
CA ILE A 73 -7.61 5.67 -4.82
C ILE A 73 -9.05 6.13 -4.66
N VAL A 74 -9.41 7.23 -5.33
CA VAL A 74 -10.80 7.65 -5.52
C VAL A 74 -11.21 7.51 -6.99
N VAL A 75 -12.40 6.97 -7.23
CA VAL A 75 -12.99 6.90 -8.57
C VAL A 75 -13.57 8.25 -8.94
N THR A 76 -13.14 8.80 -10.07
CA THR A 76 -13.62 10.06 -10.62
C THR A 76 -14.49 9.82 -11.89
N LYS A 77 -15.07 10.88 -12.42
CA LYS A 77 -15.84 10.81 -13.70
C LYS A 77 -14.98 10.41 -14.89
N ASN A 78 -13.68 10.72 -14.86
CA ASN A 78 -12.77 10.56 -15.99
C ASN A 78 -11.69 9.50 -15.73
N GLY A 79 -11.80 8.71 -14.67
CA GLY A 79 -10.81 7.70 -14.29
C GLY A 79 -10.67 7.57 -12.80
N ASN A 80 -9.47 7.80 -12.27
CA ASN A 80 -9.18 7.78 -10.84
C ASN A 80 -8.18 8.88 -10.48
N GLU A 81 -8.12 9.15 -9.18
CA GLU A 81 -7.11 10.00 -8.56
C GLU A 81 -6.45 9.20 -7.43
N ASN A 82 -5.12 9.26 -7.35
CA ASN A 82 -4.35 8.64 -6.30
C ASN A 82 -4.05 9.69 -5.21
N PHE A 83 -4.61 9.49 -4.02
CA PHE A 83 -4.42 10.42 -2.90
C PHE A 83 -3.05 10.31 -2.24
N THR A 84 -2.33 9.23 -2.48
CA THR A 84 -1.00 8.97 -1.91
C THR A 84 0.14 9.17 -2.91
N ASP A 85 -0.15 9.66 -4.12
CA ASP A 85 0.83 9.87 -5.20
C ASP A 85 2.01 10.79 -4.82
N PHE A 86 1.83 11.65 -3.83
CA PHE A 86 2.88 12.54 -3.32
C PHE A 86 3.91 11.83 -2.44
N LEU A 87 3.65 10.59 -2.00
CA LEU A 87 4.58 9.82 -1.18
C LEU A 87 5.60 9.11 -2.06
N PRO A 88 6.88 9.08 -1.67
CA PRO A 88 7.89 8.31 -2.38
C PRO A 88 7.57 6.82 -2.30
N SER A 89 7.71 6.12 -3.42
CA SER A 89 7.47 4.69 -3.54
C SER A 89 8.71 3.88 -3.92
N GLU A 90 9.74 4.55 -4.43
CA GLU A 90 11.00 3.92 -4.75
C GLU A 90 11.82 3.64 -3.48
N LEU A 91 12.50 2.50 -3.44
CA LEU A 91 13.19 2.01 -2.24
C LEU A 91 14.24 3.01 -1.73
N ASP A 92 15.06 3.54 -2.62
CA ASP A 92 16.15 4.47 -2.26
C ASP A 92 15.59 5.78 -1.68
N ASP A 93 14.46 6.26 -2.21
CA ASP A 93 13.78 7.46 -1.71
C ASP A 93 13.17 7.21 -0.33
N LEU A 94 12.55 6.03 -0.13
CA LEU A 94 12.02 5.63 1.17
C LEU A 94 13.12 5.49 2.23
N GLU A 95 14.23 4.84 1.89
CA GLU A 95 15.38 4.71 2.81
C GLU A 95 15.96 6.07 3.18
N SER A 96 16.05 6.98 2.21
CA SER A 96 16.51 8.35 2.45
C SER A 96 15.58 9.12 3.37
N LEU A 97 14.27 9.00 3.15
CA LEU A 97 13.24 9.65 3.98
C LEU A 97 13.28 9.14 5.43
N VAL A 98 13.46 7.83 5.63
CA VAL A 98 13.53 7.23 6.97
C VAL A 98 14.75 7.71 7.77
N LEU A 99 15.83 8.09 7.08
CA LEU A 99 17.04 8.64 7.71
C LEU A 99 16.91 10.11 8.10
N GLU A 100 15.88 10.82 7.63
CA GLU A 100 15.65 12.20 8.02
C GLU A 100 15.28 12.32 9.51
N LYS A 101 15.61 13.48 10.10
CA LYS A 101 15.20 13.75 11.48
C LYS A 101 13.69 13.94 11.54
N GLY A 102 13.02 13.05 12.25
CA GLY A 102 11.59 13.16 12.50
C GLY A 102 11.24 14.34 13.43
N ILE A 103 9.96 14.64 13.53
CA ILE A 103 9.45 15.76 14.35
C ILE A 103 9.90 15.67 15.81
N LEU A 104 10.00 14.47 16.38
CA LEU A 104 10.42 14.28 17.77
C LEU A 104 11.87 14.66 18.00
N GLN A 105 12.75 14.42 17.02
CA GLN A 105 14.16 14.78 17.08
C GLN A 105 14.40 16.28 16.83
N THR A 106 13.43 16.97 16.25
CA THR A 106 13.51 18.41 15.97
C THR A 106 12.85 19.28 17.05
N LEU A 107 12.05 18.66 17.93
CA LEU A 107 11.42 19.39 19.04
C LEU A 107 12.44 19.73 20.13
N PRO A 108 12.40 20.93 20.73
CA PRO A 108 13.19 21.27 21.91
C PRO A 108 12.91 20.30 23.06
N GLU A 109 13.96 19.85 23.75
CA GLU A 109 13.86 18.87 24.86
C GLU A 109 12.85 19.25 25.95
N ASN A 110 12.67 20.55 26.20
CA ASN A 110 11.72 21.07 27.18
C ASN A 110 10.25 20.89 26.78
N LYS A 111 9.95 20.60 25.51
CA LYS A 111 8.58 20.34 25.02
C LYS A 111 8.23 18.83 25.03
N MET A 112 9.20 17.95 25.25
CA MET A 112 8.99 16.50 25.33
C MET A 112 8.55 15.98 26.70
N LYS A 113 8.10 16.87 27.61
CA LYS A 113 7.54 16.41 28.90
C LYS A 113 6.15 15.82 28.67
N TRP A 114 6.12 14.51 28.43
CA TRP A 114 4.87 13.76 28.54
C TRP A 114 4.36 13.88 29.98
N ARG A 115 3.13 14.33 30.15
CA ARG A 115 2.48 14.29 31.45
C ARG A 115 2.38 12.81 31.87
N LYS A 116 3.02 12.48 32.99
CA LYS A 116 2.89 11.18 33.65
C LYS A 116 1.48 11.04 34.21
#